data_a3dc4a283f36118ff96a5cc25609e500
#
_entry.id   a3dc4a283f36118ff96a5cc25609e500
#
_cell.length_a   1.000
_cell.length_b   1.000
_cell.length_c   1.000
_cell.angle_alpha   90.00
_cell.angle_beta   90.00
_cell.angle_gamma   90.00
#
_symmetry.space_group_name_H-M   'P 1'
#
loop_
_entity.id
_entity.type
_entity.pdbx_description
1 polymer ?
#
loop_
_entity_poly.entity_id
_entity_poly.type
_entity_poly.pdbx_seq_one_letter_code
_entity_poly.pdbx_strand_id
1 'polypeptide(L)'
;MKSLLTACAAIAASSLLLTACGGGNDDDPTPSERTGVLTVTAASDSSLNGIYGDGNVNLTDVDKKNPIGSYPEVCTFRFDGINKVGTTGSASGDIRYRPDSVNVYEAWLTFQGKEFGASDWSDVAVVRGSDRIRLSGKRLTASDGAAIVVTGVVPMRPNRPSGC
;
A
#
# COMPACT_ATOMS: atom_id res chain seq x y z
N MET A 1 -46.79 -46.13 -47.17
CA MET A 1 -45.43 -46.65 -47.27
C MET A 1 -44.44 -45.53 -46.79
N LYS A 2 -43.61 -45.92 -45.88
CA LYS A 2 -42.45 -45.19 -45.36
C LYS A 2 -42.67 -43.92 -44.50
N SER A 3 -42.66 -44.20 -43.21
CA SER A 3 -42.47 -43.25 -42.12
C SER A 3 -41.10 -42.61 -42.22
N LEU A 4 -41.04 -41.33 -41.89
CA LEU A 4 -39.80 -40.63 -41.54
C LEU A 4 -39.97 -40.02 -40.16
N LEU A 5 -39.30 -40.60 -39.19
CA LEU A 5 -39.16 -40.08 -37.84
C LEU A 5 -38.17 -38.91 -37.86
N THR A 6 -38.65 -37.74 -37.47
CA THR A 6 -37.80 -36.60 -37.24
C THR A 6 -37.52 -36.51 -35.74
N ALA A 7 -36.28 -36.76 -35.35
CA ALA A 7 -35.80 -36.62 -33.98
C ALA A 7 -35.50 -35.13 -33.70
N CYS A 8 -36.26 -34.52 -32.80
CA CYS A 8 -35.93 -33.21 -32.26
C CYS A 8 -34.87 -33.37 -31.18
N ALA A 9 -33.66 -32.92 -31.46
CA ALA A 9 -32.61 -32.76 -30.44
C ALA A 9 -32.84 -31.45 -29.67
N ALA A 10 -33.23 -31.56 -28.41
CA ALA A 10 -33.32 -30.44 -27.49
C ALA A 10 -31.90 -30.08 -27.02
N ILE A 11 -31.42 -28.93 -27.47
CA ILE A 11 -30.19 -28.35 -26.95
C ILE A 11 -30.54 -27.55 -25.69
N ALA A 12 -30.23 -28.13 -24.54
CA ALA A 12 -30.29 -27.43 -23.27
C ALA A 12 -29.11 -26.43 -23.17
N ALA A 13 -29.39 -25.17 -23.44
CA ALA A 13 -28.47 -24.08 -23.20
C ALA A 13 -28.38 -23.83 -21.69
N SER A 14 -27.36 -24.38 -21.05
CA SER A 14 -27.00 -24.07 -19.68
C SER A 14 -26.40 -22.67 -19.62
N SER A 15 -27.22 -21.67 -19.31
CA SER A 15 -26.78 -20.32 -18.99
C SER A 15 -26.04 -20.35 -17.66
N LEU A 16 -24.71 -20.39 -17.72
CA LEU A 16 -23.83 -20.07 -16.61
C LEU A 16 -24.02 -18.59 -16.24
N LEU A 17 -24.85 -18.35 -15.23
CA LEU A 17 -24.89 -17.07 -14.54
C LEU A 17 -23.55 -16.92 -13.81
N LEU A 18 -22.60 -16.27 -14.48
CA LEU A 18 -21.45 -15.66 -13.81
C LEU A 18 -22.01 -14.53 -12.93
N THR A 19 -22.28 -14.86 -11.69
CA THR A 19 -22.40 -13.82 -10.65
C THR A 19 -21.04 -13.15 -10.56
N ALA A 20 -20.86 -12.07 -11.33
CA ALA A 20 -19.81 -11.11 -11.04
C ALA A 20 -20.12 -10.53 -9.66
N CYS A 21 -19.51 -11.14 -8.64
CA CYS A 21 -19.40 -10.52 -7.34
C CYS A 21 -18.67 -9.20 -7.59
N GLY A 22 -19.39 -8.08 -7.47
CA GLY A 22 -18.82 -6.75 -7.58
C GLY A 22 -17.75 -6.62 -6.52
N GLY A 23 -16.51 -6.90 -6.89
CA GLY A 23 -15.35 -6.58 -6.11
C GLY A 23 -15.28 -5.07 -6.02
N GLY A 24 -15.24 -4.53 -4.82
CA GLY A 24 -14.75 -3.19 -4.63
C GLY A 24 -13.42 -3.05 -5.35
N ASN A 25 -13.17 -1.90 -5.96
CA ASN A 25 -11.90 -1.58 -6.60
C ASN A 25 -10.82 -1.49 -5.51
N ASP A 26 -10.37 -2.63 -5.04
CA ASP A 26 -9.10 -2.75 -4.34
C ASP A 26 -8.01 -2.89 -5.42
N ASP A 27 -7.75 -1.79 -6.13
CA ASP A 27 -6.62 -1.68 -7.06
C ASP A 27 -5.25 -1.68 -6.33
N ASP A 28 -5.27 -1.94 -5.02
CA ASP A 28 -4.05 -2.13 -4.27
C ASP A 28 -3.43 -3.49 -4.63
N PRO A 29 -2.21 -3.52 -5.13
CA PRO A 29 -1.50 -4.78 -5.29
C PRO A 29 -1.47 -5.46 -3.92
N THR A 30 -2.01 -6.67 -3.83
CA THR A 30 -1.93 -7.47 -2.62
C THR A 30 -0.45 -7.75 -2.38
N PRO A 31 0.18 -7.17 -1.37
CA PRO A 31 1.58 -7.47 -1.11
C PRO A 31 1.65 -8.95 -0.77
N SER A 32 2.46 -9.70 -1.50
CA SER A 32 2.96 -10.97 -0.96
C SER A 32 3.61 -10.65 0.37
N GLU A 33 3.51 -11.52 1.35
CA GLU A 33 4.08 -11.31 2.68
C GLU A 33 5.45 -10.65 2.58
N ARG A 34 5.62 -9.47 3.16
CA ARG A 34 6.85 -8.66 3.21
C ARG A 34 7.28 -7.96 1.91
N THR A 35 6.40 -7.79 0.94
CA THR A 35 6.71 -6.98 -0.25
C THR A 35 5.90 -5.69 -0.21
N GLY A 36 6.56 -4.55 -0.22
CA GLY A 36 5.92 -3.25 -0.43
C GLY A 36 5.97 -2.87 -1.90
N VAL A 37 4.93 -2.24 -2.38
CA VAL A 37 4.91 -1.66 -3.72
C VAL A 37 4.53 -0.19 -3.61
N LEU A 38 5.48 0.68 -3.95
CA LEU A 38 5.29 2.12 -4.00
C LEU A 38 5.59 2.63 -5.40
N THR A 39 4.77 3.53 -5.91
CA THR A 39 5.00 4.24 -7.17
C THR A 39 5.24 5.70 -6.88
N VAL A 40 6.37 6.22 -7.33
CA VAL A 40 6.70 7.65 -7.27
C VAL A 40 6.44 8.26 -8.63
N THR A 41 5.67 9.34 -8.64
CA THR A 41 5.36 10.14 -9.83
C THR A 41 5.57 11.62 -9.54
N ALA A 42 5.59 12.44 -10.61
CA ALA A 42 5.69 13.89 -10.50
C ALA A 42 6.84 14.38 -9.58
N ALA A 43 7.94 13.64 -9.57
CA ALA A 43 9.11 14.03 -8.80
C ALA A 43 9.80 15.24 -9.43
N SER A 44 10.22 16.22 -8.60
CA SER A 44 11.05 17.35 -9.03
C SER A 44 12.39 16.88 -9.61
N ASP A 45 12.95 15.80 -9.05
CA ASP A 45 14.05 15.04 -9.64
C ASP A 45 13.46 13.80 -10.31
N SER A 46 13.49 13.78 -11.64
CA SER A 46 12.92 12.69 -12.43
C SER A 46 13.56 11.33 -12.17
N SER A 47 14.78 11.29 -11.64
CA SER A 47 15.46 10.05 -11.27
C SER A 47 14.73 9.29 -10.15
N LEU A 48 13.92 9.97 -9.35
CA LEU A 48 13.11 9.37 -8.29
C LEU A 48 11.83 8.70 -8.82
N ASN A 49 11.34 9.09 -10.00
CA ASN A 49 10.14 8.49 -10.58
C ASN A 49 10.34 7.00 -10.86
N GLY A 50 9.30 6.21 -10.62
CA GLY A 50 9.30 4.78 -10.91
C GLY A 50 8.63 3.94 -9.84
N ILE A 51 8.70 2.64 -10.02
CA ILE A 51 8.14 1.64 -9.11
C ILE A 51 9.23 1.18 -8.14
N TYR A 52 8.87 1.12 -6.87
CA TYR A 52 9.68 0.56 -5.78
C TYR A 52 8.93 -0.65 -5.22
N GLY A 53 9.43 -1.83 -5.48
CA GLY A 53 8.73 -3.07 -5.12
C GLY A 53 9.57 -4.33 -5.28
N ASP A 54 10.81 -4.18 -5.77
CA ASP A 54 11.75 -5.28 -5.81
C ASP A 54 12.39 -5.53 -4.44
N GLY A 55 12.67 -6.80 -4.16
CA GLY A 55 13.36 -7.22 -2.95
C GLY A 55 12.44 -7.49 -1.77
N ASN A 56 13.04 -7.90 -0.67
CA ASN A 56 12.35 -8.18 0.58
C ASN A 56 12.34 -6.92 1.45
N VAL A 57 11.16 -6.52 1.85
CA VAL A 57 11.00 -5.41 2.81
C VAL A 57 11.42 -5.90 4.20
N ASN A 58 12.37 -5.20 4.80
CA ASN A 58 12.69 -5.38 6.21
C ASN A 58 11.73 -4.53 7.04
N LEU A 59 10.97 -5.18 7.93
CA LEU A 59 10.01 -4.53 8.82
C LEU A 59 10.45 -4.69 10.26
N THR A 60 10.45 -3.60 11.01
CA THR A 60 10.50 -3.70 12.48
C THR A 60 9.15 -4.16 13.02
N ASP A 61 9.12 -4.65 14.25
CA ASP A 61 7.87 -4.81 14.96
C ASP A 61 7.23 -3.44 15.19
N VAL A 62 5.89 -3.42 15.33
CA VAL A 62 5.19 -2.20 15.68
C VAL A 62 5.29 -2.01 17.19
N ASP A 63 5.82 -0.86 17.58
CA ASP A 63 5.96 -0.45 18.98
C ASP A 63 4.88 0.56 19.35
N LYS A 64 4.29 0.41 20.52
CA LYS A 64 3.40 1.40 21.13
C LYS A 64 4.18 2.31 22.05
N LYS A 65 4.27 3.58 21.73
CA LYS A 65 4.97 4.59 22.51
C LYS A 65 3.98 5.40 23.34
N ASN A 66 4.24 5.51 24.63
CA ASN A 66 3.44 6.32 25.55
C ASN A 66 3.55 7.82 25.22
N PRO A 67 2.53 8.61 25.57
CA PRO A 67 2.59 10.06 25.41
C PRO A 67 3.76 10.66 26.16
N ILE A 68 4.39 11.69 25.55
CA ILE A 68 5.47 12.46 26.20
C ILE A 68 5.17 13.95 26.00
N GLY A 69 4.85 14.66 27.09
CA GLY A 69 4.45 16.07 27.02
C GLY A 69 3.20 16.25 26.15
N SER A 70 3.28 17.07 25.11
CA SER A 70 2.21 17.28 24.13
C SER A 70 2.19 16.24 23.00
N TYR A 71 3.19 15.37 22.92
CA TYR A 71 3.26 14.33 21.91
C TYR A 71 2.32 13.18 22.30
N PRO A 72 1.39 12.77 21.42
CA PRO A 72 0.40 11.76 21.77
C PRO A 72 0.97 10.34 21.85
N GLU A 73 0.18 9.42 22.36
CA GLU A 73 0.44 7.99 22.19
C GLU A 73 0.44 7.65 20.70
N VAL A 74 1.46 6.90 20.25
CA VAL A 74 1.60 6.48 18.86
C VAL A 74 2.08 5.03 18.74
N CYS A 75 1.63 4.38 17.70
CA CYS A 75 2.21 3.17 17.16
C CYS A 75 3.29 3.58 16.15
N THR A 76 4.46 2.97 16.23
CA THR A 76 5.59 3.29 15.34
C THR A 76 6.22 2.02 14.78
N PHE A 77 6.62 2.08 13.52
CA PHE A 77 7.43 1.04 12.90
C PHE A 77 8.27 1.64 11.78
N ARG A 78 9.30 0.89 11.38
CA ARG A 78 10.18 1.24 10.28
C ARG A 78 10.17 0.15 9.23
N PHE A 79 10.40 0.57 8.01
CA PHE A 79 10.63 -0.35 6.89
C PHE A 79 11.85 0.12 6.09
N ASP A 80 12.53 -0.82 5.44
CA ASP A 80 13.57 -0.56 4.46
C ASP A 80 13.63 -1.68 3.41
N GLY A 81 14.52 -1.53 2.41
CA GLY A 81 14.77 -2.57 1.42
C GLY A 81 13.72 -2.67 0.31
N ILE A 82 12.82 -1.69 0.17
CA ILE A 82 11.95 -1.64 -1.01
C ILE A 82 12.78 -1.10 -2.18
N ASN A 83 13.34 -2.00 -2.99
CA ASN A 83 14.23 -1.62 -4.09
C ASN A 83 13.45 -1.06 -5.28
N LYS A 84 14.07 -0.11 -5.97
CA LYS A 84 13.53 0.43 -7.22
C LYS A 84 13.65 -0.61 -8.33
N VAL A 85 12.57 -0.83 -9.07
CA VAL A 85 12.53 -1.79 -10.18
C VAL A 85 13.38 -1.32 -11.35
N GLY A 86 14.25 -2.19 -11.83
CA GLY A 86 15.05 -1.95 -13.03
C GLY A 86 16.25 -1.01 -12.87
N THR A 87 16.48 -0.45 -11.69
CA THR A 87 17.63 0.45 -11.42
C THR A 87 18.15 0.27 -9.99
N THR A 88 19.24 0.95 -9.65
CA THR A 88 19.70 1.05 -8.26
C THR A 88 18.86 2.05 -7.49
N GLY A 89 18.79 1.86 -6.17
CA GLY A 89 18.06 2.73 -5.25
C GLY A 89 17.00 1.97 -4.47
N SER A 90 16.56 2.55 -3.38
CA SER A 90 15.56 1.94 -2.49
C SER A 90 14.67 2.99 -1.86
N ALA A 91 13.56 2.51 -1.31
CA ALA A 91 12.70 3.25 -0.41
C ALA A 91 12.76 2.66 1.00
N SER A 92 12.69 3.53 2.00
CA SER A 92 12.60 3.21 3.42
C SER A 92 11.72 4.24 4.12
N GLY A 93 11.37 4.01 5.40
CA GLY A 93 10.61 4.99 6.16
C GLY A 93 10.41 4.65 7.62
N ASP A 94 10.01 5.68 8.37
CA ASP A 94 9.52 5.63 9.76
C ASP A 94 8.07 6.14 9.73
N ILE A 95 7.13 5.33 10.17
CA ILE A 95 5.70 5.65 10.13
C ILE A 95 5.14 5.61 11.54
N ARG A 96 4.36 6.62 11.88
CA ARG A 96 3.73 6.80 13.18
C ARG A 96 2.24 7.10 13.02
N TYR A 97 1.41 6.39 13.75
CA TYR A 97 -0.03 6.56 13.74
C TYR A 97 -0.61 6.39 15.14
N ARG A 98 -1.74 7.01 15.41
CA ARG A 98 -2.40 6.88 16.71
C ARG A 98 -3.07 5.52 16.82
N PRO A 99 -3.07 4.90 18.02
CA PRO A 99 -3.91 3.73 18.29
C PRO A 99 -5.36 4.00 17.88
N ASP A 100 -6.00 2.99 17.30
CA ASP A 100 -7.39 3.01 16.82
C ASP A 100 -7.73 4.06 15.75
N SER A 101 -6.75 4.85 15.28
CA SER A 101 -6.91 5.80 14.19
C SER A 101 -6.70 5.13 12.83
N VAL A 102 -7.47 5.54 11.84
CA VAL A 102 -7.25 5.16 10.43
C VAL A 102 -6.22 6.05 9.74
N ASN A 103 -5.82 7.15 10.36
CA ASN A 103 -4.89 8.11 9.76
C ASN A 103 -3.49 7.96 10.34
N VAL A 104 -2.51 8.14 9.48
CA VAL A 104 -1.12 8.35 9.88
C VAL A 104 -1.02 9.69 10.63
N TYR A 105 -0.25 9.72 11.70
CA TYR A 105 0.01 10.94 12.48
C TYR A 105 1.17 11.72 11.89
N GLU A 106 2.27 11.05 11.63
CA GLU A 106 3.44 11.59 10.95
C GLU A 106 4.26 10.46 10.32
N ALA A 107 5.01 10.77 9.28
CA ALA A 107 5.95 9.82 8.71
C ALA A 107 7.09 10.54 7.99
N TRP A 108 8.20 9.82 7.85
CA TRP A 108 9.33 10.21 7.01
C TRP A 108 9.61 9.08 6.06
N LEU A 109 9.54 9.37 4.76
CA LEU A 109 9.83 8.41 3.71
C LEU A 109 11.11 8.82 2.99
N THR A 110 12.02 7.89 2.82
CA THR A 110 13.28 8.11 2.15
C THR A 110 13.29 7.39 0.81
N PHE A 111 13.56 8.11 -0.26
CA PHE A 111 13.72 7.56 -1.59
C PHE A 111 15.12 7.88 -2.10
N GLN A 112 15.92 6.83 -2.39
CA GLN A 112 17.31 6.96 -2.86
C GLN A 112 18.17 7.85 -1.95
N GLY A 113 17.99 7.72 -0.63
CA GLY A 113 18.73 8.47 0.37
C GLY A 113 18.24 9.89 0.66
N LYS A 114 17.18 10.36 -0.05
CA LYS A 114 16.56 11.66 0.21
C LYS A 114 15.28 11.49 1.00
N GLU A 115 15.17 12.21 2.13
CA GLU A 115 14.02 12.17 3.02
C GLU A 115 12.93 13.16 2.58
N PHE A 116 11.68 12.70 2.69
CA PHE A 116 10.47 13.43 2.38
C PHE A 116 9.46 13.28 3.50
N GLY A 117 8.74 14.36 3.78
CA GLY A 117 7.64 14.40 4.75
C GLY A 117 6.46 15.19 4.24
N ALA A 118 5.43 15.30 5.09
CA ALA A 118 4.26 16.12 4.83
C ALA A 118 3.75 16.74 6.14
N SER A 119 3.07 17.88 6.04
CA SER A 119 2.37 18.50 7.17
C SER A 119 0.96 17.93 7.38
N ASP A 120 0.44 17.23 6.40
CA ASP A 120 -0.87 16.57 6.41
C ASP A 120 -0.74 15.14 5.87
N TRP A 121 -1.46 14.18 6.46
CA TRP A 121 -1.41 12.76 6.13
C TRP A 121 -2.81 12.19 5.81
N SER A 122 -3.76 13.04 5.39
CA SER A 122 -5.14 12.63 5.09
C SER A 122 -5.25 11.61 3.96
N ASP A 123 -4.30 11.62 2.99
CA ASP A 123 -4.24 10.67 1.88
C ASP A 123 -3.49 9.37 2.22
N VAL A 124 -3.24 9.13 3.50
CA VAL A 124 -2.52 7.94 3.98
C VAL A 124 -3.33 7.25 5.07
N ALA A 125 -3.70 6.01 4.80
CA ALA A 125 -4.57 5.23 5.67
C ALA A 125 -3.86 4.01 6.29
N VAL A 126 -4.18 3.77 7.57
CA VAL A 126 -3.80 2.55 8.30
C VAL A 126 -4.89 1.50 8.08
N VAL A 127 -4.61 0.48 7.28
CA VAL A 127 -5.56 -0.59 6.94
C VAL A 127 -5.24 -1.83 7.77
N ARG A 128 -5.71 -1.85 9.03
CA ARG A 128 -5.39 -2.90 10.01
C ARG A 128 -5.83 -4.28 9.60
N GLY A 129 -6.99 -4.40 8.93
CA GLY A 129 -7.54 -5.69 8.51
C GLY A 129 -6.71 -6.40 7.45
N SER A 130 -5.79 -5.70 6.79
CA SER A 130 -4.88 -6.25 5.79
C SER A 130 -3.42 -5.92 6.07
N ASP A 131 -3.09 -5.51 7.29
CA ASP A 131 -1.72 -5.27 7.77
C ASP A 131 -0.89 -4.37 6.86
N ARG A 132 -1.44 -3.21 6.49
CA ARG A 132 -0.76 -2.29 5.57
C ARG A 132 -1.06 -0.81 5.83
N ILE A 133 -0.14 0.04 5.40
CA ILE A 133 -0.35 1.48 5.21
C ILE A 133 -0.55 1.73 3.73
N ARG A 134 -1.64 2.42 3.36
CA ARG A 134 -1.94 2.80 1.99
C ARG A 134 -1.66 4.29 1.78
N LEU A 135 -0.95 4.61 0.70
CA LEU A 135 -0.74 5.97 0.22
C LEU A 135 -1.54 6.16 -1.08
N SER A 136 -2.38 7.18 -1.14
CA SER A 136 -3.29 7.46 -2.27
C SER A 136 -2.94 8.78 -2.95
N GLY A 137 -1.84 8.79 -3.72
CA GLY A 137 -1.37 10.01 -4.39
C GLY A 137 -0.82 11.06 -3.42
N LYS A 138 -0.19 10.61 -2.33
CA LYS A 138 0.35 11.51 -1.30
C LYS A 138 1.48 12.37 -1.83
N ARG A 139 1.32 13.69 -1.79
CA ARG A 139 2.39 14.63 -2.06
C ARG A 139 3.29 14.74 -0.84
N LEU A 140 4.59 14.56 -1.04
CA LEU A 140 5.63 14.68 -0.04
C LEU A 140 6.65 15.73 -0.49
N THR A 141 7.29 16.37 0.48
CA THR A 141 8.27 17.44 0.23
C THR A 141 9.51 17.23 1.09
N ALA A 142 10.67 17.39 0.50
CA ALA A 142 11.95 17.39 1.19
C ALA A 142 12.29 18.78 1.75
N SER A 143 13.27 18.86 2.65
CA SER A 143 13.71 20.12 3.29
C SER A 143 14.23 21.16 2.29
N ASP A 144 14.72 20.73 1.12
CA ASP A 144 15.20 21.61 0.05
C ASP A 144 14.08 22.05 -0.93
N GLY A 145 12.81 21.69 -0.65
CA GLY A 145 11.65 22.02 -1.45
C GLY A 145 11.37 21.05 -2.60
N ALA A 146 12.22 20.06 -2.85
CA ALA A 146 11.91 19.02 -3.82
C ALA A 146 10.64 18.25 -3.41
N ALA A 147 9.83 17.87 -4.39
CA ALA A 147 8.56 17.21 -4.14
C ALA A 147 8.41 15.94 -4.98
N ILE A 148 7.63 15.01 -4.45
CA ILE A 148 7.22 13.76 -5.11
C ILE A 148 5.74 13.49 -4.83
N VAL A 149 5.12 12.65 -5.64
CA VAL A 149 3.80 12.06 -5.35
C VAL A 149 3.97 10.57 -5.23
N VAL A 150 3.45 9.99 -4.13
CA VAL A 150 3.60 8.56 -3.83
C VAL A 150 2.23 7.89 -3.75
N THR A 151 2.09 6.79 -4.46
CA THR A 151 0.93 5.89 -4.40
C THR A 151 1.40 4.48 -4.10
N GLY A 152 0.64 3.71 -3.34
CA GLY A 152 0.93 2.31 -3.10
C GLY A 152 0.76 1.88 -1.65
N VAL A 153 1.41 0.79 -1.28
CA VAL A 153 1.24 0.18 0.04
C VAL A 153 2.58 -0.18 0.68
N VAL A 154 2.63 -0.03 2.00
CA VAL A 154 3.72 -0.53 2.85
C VAL A 154 3.12 -1.59 3.78
N PRO A 155 3.62 -2.83 3.78
CA PRO A 155 3.14 -3.85 4.70
C PRO A 155 3.52 -3.51 6.15
N MET A 156 2.75 -4.02 7.09
CA MET A 156 3.04 -4.00 8.52
C MET A 156 3.11 -5.44 9.04
N ARG A 157 3.79 -5.65 10.16
CA ARG A 157 3.73 -6.95 10.83
C ARG A 157 2.37 -7.19 11.48
N PRO A 158 1.81 -8.42 11.43
CA PRO A 158 0.48 -8.71 11.98
C PRO A 158 0.44 -8.67 13.51
N ASN A 159 1.53 -9.04 14.19
CA ASN A 159 1.61 -9.07 15.66
C ASN A 159 1.87 -7.67 16.20
N ARG A 160 0.79 -6.89 16.38
CA ARG A 160 0.86 -5.52 16.84
C ARG A 160 0.26 -5.38 18.25
N PRO A 161 0.74 -4.40 19.06
CA PRO A 161 0.06 -4.02 20.29
C PRO A 161 -1.40 -3.64 20.04
N SER A 162 -2.24 -3.81 21.07
CA SER A 162 -3.66 -3.47 20.99
C SER A 162 -3.86 -2.02 20.54
N GLY A 163 -4.75 -1.83 19.57
CA GLY A 163 -5.03 -0.54 18.91
C GLY A 163 -4.06 -0.18 17.78
N CYS A 164 -2.90 -0.82 17.71
CA CYS A 164 -1.96 -0.63 16.61
C CYS A 164 -2.25 -1.58 15.44
#